data_93dce191ec71d5233fa6206f3d8efb31
#
_entry.id   93dce191ec71d5233fa6206f3d8efb31
#
_cell.length_a   1.000
_cell.length_b   1.000
_cell.length_c   1.000
_cell.angle_alpha   90.00
_cell.angle_beta   90.00
_cell.angle_gamma   90.00
#
_symmetry.space_group_name_H-M   'P 1'
#
loop_
_entity.id
_entity.type
_entity.pdbx_description
1 polymer ?
#
loop_
_entity_poly.entity_id
_entity_poly.type
_entity_poly.pdbx_seq_one_letter_code
_entity_poly.pdbx_strand_id
1 'polypeptide(L)'
;YYLATFDGGQNIYKLNLKTSSSNQITHFDNGSILSFLNYSKDQNSLFYDITNHHYRDIGKYDLINNINEIVYGETTYDERNIGFGPDGESIHSIDKNGIYNLYITSKDSNRTGYITNVRGGAFMPDISLDGQILYSQYKNGKYVISYLNDCTTIEDDYVGYSSKYHNNNSNHKTPIIKPTEINPQKYTDQFPEM
;
A
#
# COMPACT_ATOMS: atom_id res chain seq x y z
N TYR A 1 -0.87 14.11 -14.75
CA TYR A 1 -2.05 13.43 -14.18
C TYR A 1 -2.15 13.76 -12.70
N TYR A 2 -3.36 13.74 -12.14
CA TYR A 2 -3.62 14.01 -10.73
C TYR A 2 -4.92 13.35 -10.28
N LEU A 3 -5.05 13.17 -8.97
CA LEU A 3 -6.27 12.68 -8.32
C LEU A 3 -7.12 13.87 -7.87
N ALA A 4 -8.42 13.80 -8.11
CA ALA A 4 -9.37 14.78 -7.61
C ALA A 4 -10.73 14.14 -7.31
N THR A 5 -11.47 14.77 -6.40
CA THR A 5 -12.83 14.37 -6.03
C THR A 5 -13.81 15.38 -6.61
N PHE A 6 -14.72 14.88 -7.46
CA PHE A 6 -15.87 15.64 -7.98
C PHE A 6 -17.12 14.79 -7.79
N ASP A 7 -18.21 15.42 -7.42
CA ASP A 7 -19.54 14.79 -7.24
C ASP A 7 -19.50 13.51 -6.38
N GLY A 8 -18.62 13.52 -5.35
CA GLY A 8 -18.49 12.40 -4.41
C GLY A 8 -17.61 11.24 -4.89
N GLY A 9 -17.18 11.24 -6.14
CA GLY A 9 -16.27 10.23 -6.71
C GLY A 9 -14.84 10.73 -6.84
N GLN A 10 -13.87 9.93 -6.43
CA GLN A 10 -12.45 10.23 -6.62
C GLN A 10 -11.96 9.57 -7.92
N ASN A 11 -11.32 10.36 -8.79
CA ASN A 11 -10.91 9.91 -10.10
C ASN A 11 -9.55 10.48 -10.52
N ILE A 12 -8.97 9.89 -11.56
CA ILE A 12 -7.76 10.37 -12.22
C ILE A 12 -8.14 11.37 -13.31
N TYR A 13 -7.43 12.49 -13.35
CA TYR A 13 -7.60 13.55 -14.32
C TYR A 13 -6.27 13.84 -15.03
N LYS A 14 -6.38 14.26 -16.29
CA LYS A 14 -5.26 14.75 -17.10
C LYS A 14 -5.38 16.27 -17.30
N LEU A 15 -4.40 17.01 -16.80
CA LEU A 15 -4.30 18.46 -17.03
C LEU A 15 -3.41 18.74 -18.24
N ASN A 16 -3.91 19.53 -19.17
CA ASN A 16 -3.10 20.12 -20.23
C ASN A 16 -2.51 21.45 -19.72
N LEU A 17 -1.20 21.48 -19.49
CA LEU A 17 -0.52 22.65 -18.92
C LEU A 17 -0.51 23.89 -19.87
N LYS A 18 -0.73 23.69 -21.19
CA LYS A 18 -0.75 24.81 -22.17
C LYS A 18 -2.12 25.49 -22.25
N THR A 19 -3.18 24.69 -22.13
CA THR A 19 -4.56 25.21 -22.27
C THR A 19 -5.29 25.32 -20.94
N SER A 20 -4.67 24.84 -19.85
CA SER A 20 -5.29 24.71 -18.52
C SER A 20 -6.59 23.91 -18.52
N SER A 21 -6.83 23.11 -19.57
CA SER A 21 -7.99 22.22 -19.61
C SER A 21 -7.71 20.92 -18.89
N SER A 22 -8.73 20.39 -18.19
CA SER A 22 -8.66 19.13 -17.47
C SER A 22 -9.70 18.17 -18.02
N ASN A 23 -9.28 16.92 -18.24
CA ASN A 23 -10.15 15.83 -18.68
C ASN A 23 -10.12 14.69 -17.67
N GLN A 24 -11.28 14.15 -17.33
CA GLN A 24 -11.40 12.96 -16.50
C GLN A 24 -10.96 11.72 -17.28
N ILE A 25 -10.19 10.85 -16.64
CA ILE A 25 -9.61 9.64 -17.24
C ILE A 25 -10.35 8.39 -16.73
N THR A 26 -10.61 8.31 -15.43
CA THR A 26 -11.34 7.18 -14.81
C THR A 26 -12.72 7.60 -14.36
N HIS A 27 -13.62 6.63 -14.20
CA HIS A 27 -15.01 6.87 -13.81
C HIS A 27 -15.40 5.92 -12.67
N PHE A 28 -14.82 6.16 -11.49
CA PHE A 28 -15.22 5.46 -10.26
C PHE A 28 -16.36 6.22 -9.61
N ASP A 29 -17.47 5.55 -9.40
CA ASP A 29 -18.71 6.10 -8.80
C ASP A 29 -19.12 5.39 -7.51
N ASN A 30 -18.37 4.37 -7.09
CA ASN A 30 -18.69 3.47 -5.99
C ASN A 30 -18.10 3.89 -4.63
N GLY A 31 -17.62 5.11 -4.50
CA GLY A 31 -16.96 5.60 -3.28
C GLY A 31 -15.56 5.06 -3.05
N SER A 32 -14.91 4.51 -4.09
CA SER A 32 -13.51 4.10 -4.03
C SER A 32 -12.60 5.28 -3.70
N ILE A 33 -11.60 5.03 -2.85
CA ILE A 33 -10.59 6.01 -2.47
C ILE A 33 -9.31 5.69 -3.24
N LEU A 34 -8.83 6.65 -4.03
CA LEU A 34 -7.59 6.53 -4.78
C LEU A 34 -6.46 7.27 -4.08
N SER A 35 -5.26 6.73 -4.12
CA SER A 35 -4.06 7.37 -3.60
C SER A 35 -2.81 6.92 -4.36
N PHE A 36 -1.68 7.53 -4.09
CA PHE A 36 -0.37 7.15 -4.62
C PHE A 36 -0.34 6.93 -6.14
N LEU A 37 -0.73 7.95 -6.90
CA LEU A 37 -0.68 7.90 -8.36
C LEU A 37 0.77 7.89 -8.86
N ASN A 38 1.15 6.88 -9.62
CA ASN A 38 2.46 6.73 -10.24
C ASN A 38 2.34 6.46 -11.76
N TYR A 39 3.36 6.80 -12.53
CA TYR A 39 3.40 6.59 -13.97
C TYR A 39 4.54 5.64 -14.34
N SER A 40 4.20 4.54 -14.99
CA SER A 40 5.18 3.65 -15.61
C SER A 40 5.36 4.04 -17.08
N LYS A 41 6.56 4.55 -17.39
CA LYS A 41 6.91 4.95 -18.76
C LYS A 41 6.94 3.75 -19.71
N ASP A 42 7.52 2.65 -19.28
CA ASP A 42 7.69 1.45 -20.10
C ASP A 42 6.36 0.78 -20.45
N GLN A 43 5.41 0.82 -19.51
CA GLN A 43 4.08 0.28 -19.72
C GLN A 43 3.08 1.31 -20.28
N ASN A 44 3.50 2.59 -20.38
CA ASN A 44 2.62 3.71 -20.73
C ASN A 44 1.30 3.69 -19.95
N SER A 45 1.40 3.46 -18.64
CA SER A 45 0.26 3.23 -17.77
C SER A 45 0.38 4.04 -16.48
N LEU A 46 -0.78 4.38 -15.93
CA LEU A 46 -0.89 4.96 -14.60
C LEU A 46 -1.18 3.85 -13.60
N PHE A 47 -0.47 3.85 -12.49
CA PHE A 47 -0.72 2.96 -11.37
C PHE A 47 -1.15 3.78 -10.17
N TYR A 48 -2.03 3.24 -9.37
CA TYR A 48 -2.59 3.92 -8.22
C TYR A 48 -3.03 2.91 -7.15
N ASP A 49 -2.96 3.32 -5.90
CA ASP A 49 -3.61 2.57 -4.83
C ASP A 49 -5.12 2.83 -4.90
N ILE A 50 -5.92 1.79 -4.78
CA ILE A 50 -7.37 1.88 -4.67
C ILE A 50 -7.85 1.15 -3.41
N THR A 51 -8.62 1.85 -2.58
CA THR A 51 -9.30 1.23 -1.45
C THR A 51 -10.76 1.07 -1.83
N ASN A 52 -11.18 -0.19 -1.90
CA ASN A 52 -12.55 -0.55 -2.17
C ASN A 52 -13.04 -1.44 -1.02
N HIS A 53 -13.96 -0.93 -0.18
CA HIS A 53 -14.41 -1.54 1.06
C HIS A 53 -13.33 -1.64 2.15
N HIS A 54 -12.62 -2.79 2.29
CA HIS A 54 -11.76 -3.07 3.45
C HIS A 54 -10.28 -3.20 3.10
N TYR A 55 -9.97 -3.53 1.84
CA TYR A 55 -8.60 -3.78 1.41
C TYR A 55 -8.13 -2.70 0.45
N ARG A 56 -6.82 -2.53 0.41
CA ARG A 56 -6.16 -1.64 -0.54
C ARG A 56 -5.44 -2.48 -1.57
N ASP A 57 -5.79 -2.23 -2.82
CA ASP A 57 -5.28 -2.89 -3.99
C ASP A 57 -4.48 -1.92 -4.86
N ILE A 58 -3.74 -2.43 -5.83
CA ILE A 58 -3.07 -1.62 -6.84
C ILE A 58 -3.81 -1.76 -8.17
N GLY A 59 -4.35 -0.64 -8.64
CA GLY A 59 -4.97 -0.50 -9.94
C GLY A 59 -3.99 0.00 -11.00
N LYS A 60 -4.29 -0.32 -12.25
CA LYS A 60 -3.56 0.12 -13.44
C LYS A 60 -4.54 0.66 -14.47
N TYR A 61 -4.23 1.82 -15.03
CA TYR A 61 -4.91 2.38 -16.19
C TYR A 61 -3.97 2.43 -17.39
N ASP A 62 -4.25 1.62 -18.41
CA ASP A 62 -3.52 1.62 -19.68
C ASP A 62 -3.91 2.87 -20.50
N LEU A 63 -2.95 3.75 -20.76
CA LEU A 63 -3.17 5.00 -21.48
C LEU A 63 -3.30 4.83 -23.01
N ILE A 64 -2.94 3.66 -23.55
CA ILE A 64 -3.07 3.36 -24.99
C ILE A 64 -4.46 2.82 -25.26
N ASN A 65 -4.85 1.78 -24.47
CA ASN A 65 -6.08 1.05 -24.70
C ASN A 65 -7.27 1.60 -23.93
N ASN A 66 -7.05 2.53 -22.99
CA ASN A 66 -8.04 3.07 -22.04
C ASN A 66 -8.71 1.96 -21.21
N ILE A 67 -7.91 0.99 -20.76
CA ILE A 67 -8.37 -0.13 -19.94
C ILE A 67 -7.94 0.11 -18.50
N ASN A 68 -8.88 -0.10 -17.59
CA ASN A 68 -8.68 -0.04 -16.15
C ASN A 68 -8.79 -1.45 -15.55
N GLU A 69 -7.79 -1.87 -14.79
CA GLU A 69 -7.72 -3.20 -14.18
C GLU A 69 -7.09 -3.16 -12.80
N ILE A 70 -7.41 -4.13 -11.93
CA ILE A 70 -6.67 -4.38 -10.69
C ILE A 70 -5.54 -5.35 -11.03
N VAL A 71 -4.29 -4.95 -10.73
CA VAL A 71 -3.10 -5.77 -11.04
C VAL A 71 -2.53 -6.48 -9.83
N TYR A 72 -2.74 -5.93 -8.64
CA TYR A 72 -2.49 -6.57 -7.36
C TYR A 72 -3.72 -6.35 -6.50
N GLY A 73 -4.42 -7.41 -6.12
CA GLY A 73 -5.68 -7.30 -5.41
C GLY A 73 -6.06 -8.62 -4.76
N GLU A 74 -5.66 -8.78 -3.51
CA GLU A 74 -5.99 -9.95 -2.70
C GLU A 74 -7.00 -9.58 -1.63
N THR A 75 -7.88 -10.50 -1.28
CA THR A 75 -8.98 -10.26 -0.35
C THR A 75 -8.57 -10.40 1.13
N THR A 76 -7.31 -10.69 1.41
CA THR A 76 -6.84 -11.01 2.76
C THR A 76 -5.74 -10.10 3.29
N TYR A 77 -5.18 -9.23 2.45
CA TYR A 77 -4.10 -8.32 2.81
C TYR A 77 -4.07 -7.10 1.88
N ASP A 78 -3.37 -6.06 2.29
CA ASP A 78 -3.22 -4.81 1.56
C ASP A 78 -1.96 -4.80 0.69
N GLU A 79 -2.07 -4.23 -0.52
CA GLU A 79 -0.98 -3.96 -1.45
C GLU A 79 -1.01 -2.49 -1.84
N ARG A 80 0.15 -1.81 -1.81
CA ARG A 80 0.18 -0.37 -2.03
C ARG A 80 1.55 0.17 -2.43
N ASN A 81 1.54 1.40 -2.94
CA ASN A 81 2.73 2.20 -3.21
C ASN A 81 3.68 1.54 -4.22
N ILE A 82 3.22 1.26 -5.42
CA ILE A 82 4.05 0.64 -6.45
C ILE A 82 5.08 1.61 -7.04
N GLY A 83 6.33 1.18 -7.15
CA GLY A 83 7.43 1.80 -7.87
C GLY A 83 7.94 0.92 -8.99
N PHE A 84 8.71 1.48 -9.93
CA PHE A 84 9.25 0.77 -11.09
C PHE A 84 10.74 1.02 -11.23
N GLY A 85 11.49 -0.02 -11.50
CA GLY A 85 12.91 0.06 -11.79
C GLY A 85 13.24 0.12 -13.28
N PRO A 86 14.52 0.35 -13.60
CA PRO A 86 14.99 0.55 -14.98
C PRO A 86 14.89 -0.70 -15.84
N ASP A 87 14.97 -1.90 -15.26
CA ASP A 87 14.93 -3.18 -15.96
C ASP A 87 13.52 -3.77 -16.04
N GLY A 88 12.50 -2.94 -15.72
CA GLY A 88 11.09 -3.30 -15.78
C GLY A 88 10.59 -4.10 -14.55
N GLU A 89 11.36 -4.12 -13.48
CA GLU A 89 10.91 -4.61 -12.20
C GLU A 89 9.90 -3.66 -11.57
N SER A 90 8.97 -4.22 -10.83
CA SER A 90 8.06 -3.49 -9.94
C SER A 90 8.35 -3.83 -8.48
N ILE A 91 8.11 -2.86 -7.62
CA ILE A 91 8.24 -3.01 -6.17
C ILE A 91 7.07 -2.34 -5.48
N HIS A 92 6.47 -2.99 -4.50
CA HIS A 92 5.36 -2.44 -3.74
C HIS A 92 5.41 -2.87 -2.27
N SER A 93 4.61 -2.23 -1.45
CA SER A 93 4.45 -2.60 -0.04
C SER A 93 3.29 -3.57 0.11
N ILE A 94 3.51 -4.67 0.86
CA ILE A 94 2.52 -5.72 1.10
C ILE A 94 2.53 -6.13 2.58
N ASP A 95 1.35 -6.35 3.18
CA ASP A 95 1.23 -6.74 4.60
C ASP A 95 0.77 -8.19 4.82
N LYS A 96 0.88 -9.04 3.81
CA LYS A 96 0.49 -10.47 3.82
C LYS A 96 0.92 -11.20 5.10
N ASN A 97 2.06 -10.85 5.68
CA ASN A 97 2.60 -11.43 6.90
C ASN A 97 2.38 -10.54 8.15
N GLY A 98 1.39 -9.64 8.10
CA GLY A 98 0.95 -8.79 9.22
C GLY A 98 1.80 -7.53 9.43
N ILE A 99 2.85 -7.32 8.65
CA ILE A 99 3.67 -6.09 8.64
C ILE A 99 3.97 -5.72 7.19
N TYR A 100 3.75 -4.46 6.83
CA TYR A 100 4.14 -3.98 5.51
C TYR A 100 5.63 -4.16 5.26
N ASN A 101 5.95 -4.96 4.27
CA ASN A 101 7.30 -5.16 3.76
C ASN A 101 7.33 -4.94 2.25
N LEU A 102 8.50 -4.67 1.70
CA LEU A 102 8.67 -4.47 0.27
C LEU A 102 8.76 -5.83 -0.44
N TYR A 103 7.99 -5.96 -1.50
CA TYR A 103 7.95 -7.11 -2.38
C TYR A 103 8.34 -6.68 -3.79
N ILE A 104 9.30 -7.35 -4.39
CA ILE A 104 9.79 -7.08 -5.74
C ILE A 104 9.30 -8.16 -6.70
N THR A 105 8.98 -7.75 -7.93
CA THR A 105 8.70 -8.66 -9.04
C THR A 105 9.53 -8.21 -10.23
N SER A 106 10.47 -9.03 -10.67
CA SER A 106 11.23 -8.79 -11.89
C SER A 106 10.45 -9.26 -13.12
N LYS A 107 10.71 -8.62 -14.27
CA LYS A 107 10.02 -8.90 -15.52
C LYS A 107 10.20 -10.35 -16.02
N ASP A 108 11.34 -10.93 -15.78
CA ASP A 108 11.70 -12.31 -16.15
C ASP A 108 11.44 -13.33 -15.03
N SER A 109 10.76 -12.90 -13.95
CA SER A 109 10.39 -13.71 -12.78
C SER A 109 11.57 -14.34 -11.99
N ASN A 110 12.81 -14.04 -12.34
CA ASN A 110 13.99 -14.59 -11.66
C ASN A 110 14.19 -13.99 -10.27
N ARG A 111 13.57 -12.84 -9.99
CA ARG A 111 13.66 -12.13 -8.72
C ARG A 111 12.28 -11.69 -8.29
N THR A 112 11.58 -12.57 -7.60
CA THR A 112 10.25 -12.31 -7.06
C THR A 112 10.22 -12.73 -5.60
N GLY A 113 9.82 -11.82 -4.71
CA GLY A 113 9.74 -12.08 -3.27
C GLY A 113 9.95 -10.84 -2.41
N TYR A 114 9.92 -11.03 -1.10
CA TYR A 114 10.24 -9.98 -0.15
C TYR A 114 11.71 -9.57 -0.23
N ILE A 115 11.96 -8.26 -0.06
CA ILE A 115 13.32 -7.70 0.01
C ILE A 115 13.57 -6.94 1.31
N THR A 116 12.55 -6.84 2.17
CA THR A 116 12.67 -6.29 3.52
C THR A 116 12.01 -7.22 4.54
N ASN A 117 12.49 -7.15 5.77
CA ASN A 117 11.86 -7.73 6.94
C ASN A 117 11.97 -6.75 8.11
N VAL A 118 11.15 -5.71 8.09
CA VAL A 118 11.15 -4.64 9.09
C VAL A 118 10.00 -4.82 10.08
N ARG A 119 10.15 -4.31 11.30
CA ARG A 119 9.14 -4.48 12.35
C ARG A 119 8.03 -3.43 12.32
N GLY A 120 8.30 -2.24 11.78
CA GLY A 120 7.35 -1.13 11.84
C GLY A 120 6.67 -0.83 10.51
N GLY A 121 7.12 -1.44 9.42
CA GLY A 121 6.62 -1.26 8.08
C GLY A 121 7.56 -0.50 7.15
N ALA A 122 7.54 -0.89 5.88
CA ALA A 122 8.26 -0.30 4.75
C ALA A 122 7.26 0.16 3.69
N PHE A 123 7.39 1.40 3.23
CA PHE A 123 6.40 2.09 2.41
C PHE A 123 7.04 2.95 1.32
N MET A 124 6.28 3.25 0.27
CA MET A 124 6.65 4.21 -0.78
C MET A 124 8.04 3.93 -1.37
N PRO A 125 8.28 2.71 -1.89
CA PRO A 125 9.54 2.40 -2.53
C PRO A 125 9.72 3.15 -3.84
N ASP A 126 10.97 3.49 -4.14
CA ASP A 126 11.41 4.00 -5.43
C ASP A 126 12.75 3.37 -5.80
N ILE A 127 12.97 3.12 -7.08
CA ILE A 127 14.16 2.46 -7.60
C ILE A 127 14.91 3.43 -8.51
N SER A 128 16.16 3.69 -8.19
CA SER A 128 17.03 4.53 -9.01
C SER A 128 17.49 3.81 -10.30
N LEU A 129 18.08 4.55 -11.23
CA LEU A 129 18.58 4.00 -12.49
C LEU A 129 19.72 2.99 -12.33
N ASP A 130 20.43 3.02 -11.21
CA ASP A 130 21.48 2.10 -10.82
C ASP A 130 20.99 0.97 -9.88
N GLY A 131 19.67 0.83 -9.75
CA GLY A 131 19.05 -0.28 -9.02
C GLY A 131 19.02 -0.13 -7.51
N GLN A 132 19.37 1.04 -6.96
CA GLN A 132 19.24 1.31 -5.53
C GLN A 132 17.77 1.56 -5.19
N ILE A 133 17.33 1.03 -4.06
CA ILE A 133 15.95 1.18 -3.59
C ILE A 133 15.92 2.10 -2.38
N LEU A 134 15.15 3.20 -2.50
CA LEU A 134 14.81 4.08 -1.39
C LEU A 134 13.40 3.76 -0.91
N TYR A 135 13.16 3.84 0.38
CA TYR A 135 11.83 3.64 0.94
C TYR A 135 11.65 4.36 2.27
N SER A 136 10.40 4.59 2.64
CA SER A 136 10.04 5.12 3.95
C SER A 136 9.87 3.97 4.93
N GLN A 137 10.62 3.96 6.04
CA GLN A 137 10.51 2.98 7.10
C GLN A 137 9.94 3.61 8.38
N TYR A 138 8.93 2.98 8.98
CA TYR A 138 8.50 3.37 10.31
C TYR A 138 9.38 2.69 11.35
N LYS A 139 10.13 3.49 12.14
CA LYS A 139 11.09 3.02 13.13
C LYS A 139 11.16 3.96 14.32
N ASN A 140 11.07 3.41 15.54
CA ASN A 140 11.17 4.18 16.79
C ASN A 140 10.18 5.36 16.86
N GLY A 141 8.92 5.15 16.46
CA GLY A 141 7.86 6.15 16.54
C GLY A 141 7.89 7.22 15.44
N LYS A 142 8.72 7.08 14.41
CA LYS A 142 8.83 8.04 13.30
C LYS A 142 9.11 7.36 11.96
N TYR A 143 8.81 8.08 10.88
CA TYR A 143 9.25 7.68 9.54
C TYR A 143 10.68 8.16 9.29
N VAL A 144 11.49 7.29 8.73
CA VAL A 144 12.86 7.57 8.29
C VAL A 144 13.03 7.08 6.86
N ILE A 145 13.89 7.73 6.09
CA ILE A 145 14.28 7.26 4.77
C ILE A 145 15.35 6.18 4.96
N SER A 146 15.11 5.03 4.35
CA SER A 146 16.03 3.91 4.33
C SER A 146 16.36 3.54 2.89
N TYR A 147 17.49 2.90 2.66
CA TYR A 147 17.88 2.46 1.32
C TYR A 147 18.45 1.04 1.35
N LEU A 148 18.36 0.36 0.22
CA LEU A 148 18.92 -0.97 -0.03
C LEU A 148 19.82 -0.90 -1.25
N ASN A 149 21.04 -1.44 -1.10
CA ASN A 149 21.92 -1.81 -2.20
C ASN A 149 21.92 -3.33 -2.29
N ASP A 150 21.93 -3.88 -3.48
CA ASP A 150 22.09 -5.33 -3.71
C ASP A 150 21.14 -6.19 -2.86
N CYS A 151 19.84 -5.97 -2.99
CA CYS A 151 18.86 -6.73 -2.23
C CYS A 151 18.62 -8.12 -2.86
N THR A 152 18.78 -9.16 -2.05
CA THR A 152 18.32 -10.51 -2.34
C THR A 152 16.91 -10.70 -1.80
N THR A 153 16.15 -11.61 -2.41
CA THR A 153 14.83 -11.98 -1.90
C THR A 153 14.94 -12.79 -0.61
N ILE A 154 13.97 -12.58 0.27
CA ILE A 154 13.83 -13.28 1.54
C ILE A 154 12.66 -14.27 1.39
N GLU A 155 12.84 -15.49 1.87
CA GLU A 155 11.76 -16.48 1.86
C GLU A 155 10.57 -16.01 2.72
N ASP A 156 9.34 -16.22 2.24
CA ASP A 156 8.10 -15.76 2.86
C ASP A 156 7.98 -16.16 4.35
N ASP A 157 8.42 -17.37 4.70
CA ASP A 157 8.35 -17.89 6.07
C ASP A 157 9.24 -17.14 7.08
N TYR A 158 10.17 -16.34 6.61
CA TYR A 158 11.06 -15.54 7.46
C TYR A 158 10.62 -14.09 7.60
N VAL A 159 9.59 -13.67 6.87
CA VAL A 159 9.12 -12.27 6.88
C VAL A 159 7.89 -12.12 7.77
N GLY A 160 7.85 -11.02 8.55
CA GLY A 160 6.72 -10.67 9.39
C GLY A 160 6.75 -11.34 10.78
N TYR A 161 5.58 -11.58 11.34
CA TYR A 161 5.46 -12.26 12.63
C TYR A 161 5.66 -13.75 12.48
N SER A 162 6.68 -14.30 13.13
CA SER A 162 6.88 -15.75 13.18
C SER A 162 5.71 -16.43 13.89
N SER A 163 5.01 -17.32 13.19
CA SER A 163 3.94 -18.15 13.75
C SER A 163 4.41 -19.05 14.90
N LYS A 164 5.73 -19.23 15.07
CA LYS A 164 6.33 -19.98 16.18
C LYS A 164 6.01 -19.40 17.56
N TYR A 165 5.72 -18.08 17.63
CA TYR A 165 5.28 -17.47 18.89
C TYR A 165 3.83 -17.83 19.27
N HIS A 166 2.99 -18.16 18.31
CA HIS A 166 1.60 -18.55 18.58
C HIS A 166 1.45 -20.04 18.93
N ASN A 167 2.33 -20.90 18.46
CA ASN A 167 2.25 -22.35 18.69
C ASN A 167 2.75 -22.81 20.07
N ASN A 168 3.53 -22.00 20.78
CA ASN A 168 4.01 -22.35 22.12
C ASN A 168 3.04 -22.02 23.25
N ASN A 169 1.91 -21.38 22.98
CA ASN A 169 0.93 -20.96 23.98
C ASN A 169 -0.39 -21.75 23.96
N SER A 170 -0.46 -22.88 23.27
CA SER A 170 -1.67 -23.72 23.25
C SER A 170 -2.09 -24.30 24.60
N ASN A 171 -1.29 -24.14 25.69
CA ASN A 171 -1.61 -24.56 27.03
C ASN A 171 -1.97 -23.43 28.02
N HIS A 172 -1.90 -22.19 27.62
CA HIS A 172 -2.45 -21.10 28.42
C HIS A 172 -3.95 -21.00 28.13
N LYS A 173 -4.76 -21.57 29.01
CA LYS A 173 -6.19 -21.22 29.09
C LYS A 173 -6.24 -19.71 29.29
N THR A 174 -6.61 -18.97 28.24
CA THR A 174 -6.93 -17.54 28.36
C THR A 174 -7.94 -17.42 29.49
N PRO A 175 -7.67 -16.68 30.57
CA PRO A 175 -8.69 -16.48 31.60
C PRO A 175 -9.89 -15.83 30.91
N ILE A 176 -11.05 -16.47 31.04
CA ILE A 176 -12.32 -15.89 30.60
C ILE A 176 -12.51 -14.66 31.49
N ILE A 177 -12.12 -13.52 31.02
CA ILE A 177 -12.45 -12.24 31.67
C ILE A 177 -13.95 -12.10 31.47
N LYS A 178 -14.72 -12.38 32.52
CA LYS A 178 -16.15 -12.05 32.50
C LYS A 178 -16.24 -10.57 32.29
N PRO A 179 -17.01 -10.08 31.29
CA PRO A 179 -17.19 -8.65 31.12
C PRO A 179 -17.73 -8.11 32.44
N THR A 180 -16.98 -7.24 33.08
CA THR A 180 -17.47 -6.42 34.19
C THR A 180 -18.60 -5.59 33.60
N GLU A 181 -19.79 -5.63 34.21
CA GLU A 181 -20.88 -4.77 33.81
C GLU A 181 -20.38 -3.32 33.89
N ILE A 182 -20.09 -2.75 32.75
CA ILE A 182 -19.75 -1.33 32.65
C ILE A 182 -21.09 -0.62 32.76
N ASN A 183 -21.38 -0.07 33.93
CA ASN A 183 -22.48 0.89 34.08
C ASN A 183 -22.17 2.05 33.13
N PRO A 184 -23.01 2.31 32.11
CA PRO A 184 -22.79 3.43 31.21
C PRO A 184 -22.94 4.73 32.03
N GLN A 185 -21.80 5.36 32.33
CA GLN A 185 -21.83 6.72 32.87
C GLN A 185 -22.30 7.62 31.75
N LYS A 186 -23.34 8.41 32.02
CA LYS A 186 -23.77 9.46 31.12
C LYS A 186 -22.60 10.40 30.88
N TYR A 187 -22.16 10.47 29.62
CA TYR A 187 -21.19 11.47 29.18
C TYR A 187 -21.92 12.83 29.26
N THR A 188 -21.53 13.65 30.20
CA THR A 188 -21.95 15.07 30.21
C THR A 188 -20.85 15.84 29.50
N ASP A 189 -21.14 16.29 28.27
CA ASP A 189 -20.29 17.25 27.57
C ASP A 189 -20.22 18.55 28.41
N GLN A 190 -19.08 18.74 29.06
CA GLN A 190 -18.73 20.03 29.64
C GLN A 190 -17.99 20.82 28.55
N PHE A 191 -18.72 21.56 27.73
CA PHE A 191 -18.15 22.64 26.97
C PHE A 191 -17.97 23.84 27.92
N PRO A 192 -16.79 24.45 28.01
CA PRO A 192 -16.64 25.70 28.71
C PRO A 192 -17.49 26.74 27.99
N GLU A 193 -18.41 27.39 28.74
CA GLU A 193 -19.13 28.54 28.25
C GLU A 193 -18.10 29.64 27.89
N MET A 194 -18.16 30.15 26.64
CA MET A 194 -17.37 31.30 26.21
C MET A 194 -18.04 32.61 26.63
#